data_56aa5ecba1a434b8279c955b57ba0980
#
_entry.id   56aa5ecba1a434b8279c955b57ba0980
#
_cell.length_a   1.000
_cell.length_b   1.000
_cell.length_c   1.000
_cell.angle_alpha   90.00
_cell.angle_beta   90.00
_cell.angle_gamma   90.00
#
_symmetry.space_group_name_H-M   'P 1'
#
loop_
_entity.id
_entity.type
_entity.pdbx_description
1 polymer ?
#
loop_
_entity_poly.entity_id
_entity_poly.type
_entity_poly.pdbx_seq_one_letter_code
_entity_poly.pdbx_strand_id
1 'polypeptide(L)'
;MRNGLNITGVSESVHEYRDNPEEAVSDFRVVTPLPAPGEDVAVSRTLALRDGTYRIARDFTLRHRLTLDGGSGDPTPAESMLAAVAACVLTTKINGFTSRGVSLNSLRTTARARLPLGVDGAPAAGAVLDALSWSTDIDCDAPTATLRSINELVGAFSPNHQSALDSSPVEVTVTVHGPGGSEVFPVEWAPASPAETDGRTVAAEADVVWEDGSESAYTTSLTADGETRTTDPLVVDQAKQMLGIDKGPNSQEILLAALTAEVAGLLRRDPALIPVTGARLYGSGRLDTRGMLNVVREVPSRFHDLRLDLAVDGDPAHGGALAAALGAAMSRAVLPATLLARLTVAVEMTRDGRQEVSGLTTLAQTEAVRDEVTRRQLAAQHG
;
A
#
# COMPACT_ATOMS: atom_id res chain seq x y z
N MET A 1 -13.80 -24.70 5.67
CA MET A 1 -12.61 -23.85 5.47
C MET A 1 -11.81 -24.38 4.29
N ARG A 2 -11.22 -23.52 3.48
CA ARG A 2 -10.30 -23.87 2.39
C ARG A 2 -9.19 -22.84 2.36
N ASN A 3 -7.95 -23.29 2.16
CA ASN A 3 -6.76 -22.42 2.25
C ASN A 3 -6.75 -21.57 3.54
N GLY A 4 -7.21 -22.13 4.65
CA GLY A 4 -7.35 -21.41 5.94
C GLY A 4 -8.51 -20.40 6.04
N LEU A 5 -9.24 -20.11 4.94
CA LEU A 5 -10.30 -19.08 4.92
C LEU A 5 -11.71 -19.64 5.11
N ASN A 6 -12.58 -18.86 5.76
CA ASN A 6 -14.02 -19.13 5.90
C ASN A 6 -14.82 -18.47 4.77
N ILE A 7 -15.09 -19.22 3.71
CA ILE A 7 -15.75 -18.72 2.50
C ILE A 7 -17.21 -18.34 2.75
N THR A 8 -17.90 -19.04 3.65
CA THR A 8 -19.34 -18.81 3.93
C THR A 8 -19.55 -17.40 4.46
N GLY A 9 -18.67 -16.92 5.36
CA GLY A 9 -18.72 -15.55 5.88
C GLY A 9 -18.59 -14.48 4.80
N VAL A 10 -17.72 -14.69 3.79
CA VAL A 10 -17.57 -13.73 2.68
C VAL A 10 -18.85 -13.60 1.86
N SER A 11 -19.54 -14.71 1.60
CA SER A 11 -20.79 -14.71 0.82
C SER A 11 -21.92 -13.99 1.56
N GLU A 12 -22.00 -14.14 2.87
CA GLU A 12 -22.99 -13.45 3.71
C GLU A 12 -22.73 -11.94 3.74
N SER A 13 -21.48 -11.53 3.89
CA SER A 13 -21.08 -10.11 3.90
C SER A 13 -21.41 -9.38 2.59
N VAL A 14 -21.34 -10.05 1.43
CA VAL A 14 -21.69 -9.43 0.14
C VAL A 14 -23.14 -8.96 0.09
N HIS A 15 -24.08 -9.70 0.68
CA HIS A 15 -25.48 -9.29 0.76
C HIS A 15 -25.64 -8.11 1.71
N GLU A 16 -24.98 -8.14 2.87
CA GLU A 16 -25.02 -7.08 3.86
C GLU A 16 -24.51 -5.75 3.31
N TYR A 17 -23.43 -5.76 2.57
CA TYR A 17 -22.82 -4.54 1.99
C TYR A 17 -23.69 -3.82 0.95
N ARG A 18 -24.69 -4.48 0.39
CA ARG A 18 -25.68 -3.84 -0.50
C ARG A 18 -26.69 -3.04 0.28
N ASP A 19 -27.16 -3.59 1.41
CA ASP A 19 -28.23 -3.05 2.21
C ASP A 19 -27.70 -2.02 3.23
N ASN A 20 -26.46 -2.24 3.72
CA ASN A 20 -25.75 -1.44 4.73
C ASN A 20 -24.37 -1.00 4.18
N PRO A 21 -24.30 0.01 3.30
CA PRO A 21 -23.05 0.44 2.65
C PRO A 21 -21.94 0.84 3.62
N GLU A 22 -22.29 1.35 4.80
CA GLU A 22 -21.34 1.75 5.85
C GLU A 22 -20.56 0.58 6.43
N GLU A 23 -21.12 -0.63 6.41
CA GLU A 23 -20.45 -1.86 6.88
C GLU A 23 -19.35 -2.34 5.91
N ALA A 24 -19.35 -1.84 4.67
CA ALA A 24 -18.36 -2.19 3.66
C ALA A 24 -17.08 -1.36 3.72
N VAL A 25 -17.03 -0.32 4.54
CA VAL A 25 -15.92 0.66 4.54
C VAL A 25 -14.97 0.40 5.69
N SER A 26 -13.70 0.20 5.36
CA SER A 26 -12.61 0.08 6.33
C SER A 26 -11.75 1.35 6.32
N ASP A 27 -11.54 1.96 7.50
CA ASP A 27 -10.65 3.11 7.72
C ASP A 27 -9.34 2.62 8.37
N PHE A 28 -8.24 2.70 7.63
CA PHE A 28 -6.90 2.35 8.11
C PHE A 28 -6.17 3.60 8.61
N ARG A 29 -5.37 3.45 9.67
CA ARG A 29 -4.63 4.56 10.26
C ARG A 29 -3.28 4.13 10.81
N VAL A 30 -2.29 5.00 10.62
CA VAL A 30 -0.96 4.86 11.20
C VAL A 30 -0.49 6.19 11.78
N VAL A 31 0.48 6.14 12.67
CA VAL A 31 1.18 7.33 13.17
C VAL A 31 2.68 7.10 13.13
N THR A 32 3.42 8.08 12.65
CA THR A 32 4.88 8.12 12.62
C THR A 32 5.35 9.38 13.35
N PRO A 33 5.89 9.27 14.58
CA PRO A 33 6.62 10.36 15.20
C PRO A 33 7.78 10.81 14.29
N LEU A 34 8.01 12.11 14.17
CA LEU A 34 9.14 12.57 13.38
C LEU A 34 10.45 12.12 14.04
N PRO A 35 11.34 11.43 13.29
CA PRO A 35 12.65 11.05 13.79
C PRO A 35 13.48 12.26 14.19
N ALA A 36 14.26 12.13 15.23
CA ALA A 36 15.20 13.21 15.61
C ALA A 36 16.23 13.46 14.49
N PRO A 37 16.78 14.69 14.41
CA PRO A 37 17.87 14.97 13.48
C PRO A 37 19.05 14.01 13.72
N GLY A 38 19.42 13.22 12.71
CA GLY A 38 20.47 12.20 12.79
C GLY A 38 19.98 10.77 13.00
N GLU A 39 18.72 10.55 13.33
CA GLU A 39 18.13 9.21 13.31
C GLU A 39 17.85 8.77 11.86
N ASP A 40 18.27 7.54 11.54
CA ASP A 40 18.13 6.97 10.20
C ASP A 40 16.99 5.93 10.11
N VAL A 41 16.17 5.84 11.15
CA VAL A 41 15.01 4.94 11.20
C VAL A 41 13.76 5.73 11.62
N ALA A 42 12.72 5.63 10.82
CA ALA A 42 11.37 6.03 11.23
C ALA A 42 10.64 4.83 11.84
N VAL A 43 9.90 5.09 12.89
CA VAL A 43 9.09 4.06 13.59
C VAL A 43 7.63 4.44 13.50
N SER A 44 6.88 3.70 12.71
CA SER A 44 5.43 3.88 12.57
C SER A 44 4.69 2.88 13.46
N ARG A 45 3.50 3.27 13.93
CA ARG A 45 2.58 2.38 14.64
C ARG A 45 1.21 2.39 13.97
N THR A 46 0.61 1.22 13.87
CA THR A 46 -0.79 1.12 13.46
C THR A 46 -1.69 1.65 14.58
N LEU A 47 -2.79 2.27 14.18
CA LEU A 47 -3.82 2.74 15.09
C LEU A 47 -5.08 1.89 14.92
N ALA A 48 -6.06 2.07 15.80
CA ALA A 48 -7.30 1.33 15.72
C ALA A 48 -7.93 1.47 14.31
N LEU A 49 -8.15 0.33 13.67
CA LEU A 49 -8.88 0.19 12.41
C LEU A 49 -10.38 0.33 12.69
N ARG A 50 -11.08 1.06 11.85
CA ARG A 50 -12.54 0.98 11.77
C ARG A 50 -12.92 0.13 10.56
N ASP A 51 -13.74 -0.90 10.79
CA ASP A 51 -14.27 -1.78 9.76
C ASP A 51 -15.78 -1.82 9.89
N GLY A 52 -16.47 -1.12 9.02
CA GLY A 52 -17.88 -0.81 9.18
C GLY A 52 -18.14 -0.07 10.49
N THR A 53 -19.00 -0.64 11.34
CA THR A 53 -19.32 -0.14 12.69
C THR A 53 -18.33 -0.62 13.75
N TYR A 54 -17.49 -1.61 13.46
CA TYR A 54 -16.54 -2.16 14.41
C TYR A 54 -15.28 -1.29 14.53
N ARG A 55 -14.77 -1.19 15.75
CA ARG A 55 -13.46 -0.62 16.03
C ARG A 55 -12.53 -1.73 16.50
N ILE A 56 -11.51 -2.00 15.72
CA ILE A 56 -10.54 -3.07 15.96
C ILE A 56 -9.28 -2.44 16.52
N ALA A 57 -8.83 -2.89 17.68
CA ALA A 57 -7.56 -2.46 18.24
C ALA A 57 -6.42 -2.99 17.36
N ARG A 58 -5.53 -2.10 16.95
CA ARG A 58 -4.31 -2.41 16.20
C ARG A 58 -3.16 -1.75 16.92
N ASP A 59 -2.03 -2.42 17.03
CA ASP A 59 -0.82 -1.87 17.67
C ASP A 59 0.42 -2.59 17.15
N PHE A 60 0.62 -2.54 15.84
CA PHE A 60 1.83 -3.07 15.22
C PHE A 60 2.85 -1.96 15.00
N THR A 61 4.11 -2.29 15.21
CA THR A 61 5.24 -1.40 14.94
C THR A 61 5.87 -1.78 13.60
N LEU A 62 6.03 -0.76 12.73
CA LEU A 62 6.72 -0.88 11.46
C LEU A 62 7.93 0.06 11.49
N ARG A 63 9.09 -0.45 11.12
CA ARG A 63 10.34 0.28 11.11
C ARG A 63 10.80 0.49 9.68
N HIS A 64 11.29 1.68 9.37
CA HIS A 64 11.75 2.04 8.03
C HIS A 64 13.09 2.73 8.09
N ARG A 65 14.05 2.20 7.38
CA ARG A 65 15.34 2.85 7.14
C ARG A 65 15.14 4.02 6.18
N LEU A 66 15.67 5.20 6.57
CA LEU A 66 15.47 6.44 5.83
C LEU A 66 16.61 6.77 4.84
N THR A 67 17.66 5.95 4.83
CA THR A 67 18.81 6.08 3.92
C THR A 67 19.03 4.78 3.16
N LEU A 68 19.58 4.88 1.96
CA LEU A 68 19.82 3.69 1.13
C LEU A 68 21.01 2.85 1.65
N ASP A 69 21.98 3.50 2.25
CA ASP A 69 23.23 2.94 2.76
C ASP A 69 23.24 2.65 4.27
N GLY A 70 22.14 2.94 4.97
CA GLY A 70 21.98 2.72 6.41
C GLY A 70 22.19 1.26 6.85
N GLY A 71 22.75 1.07 8.05
CA GLY A 71 23.15 -0.25 8.58
C GLY A 71 22.02 -1.06 9.24
N SER A 72 20.78 -0.54 9.36
CA SER A 72 19.67 -1.29 9.96
C SER A 72 19.15 -2.36 9.00
N GLY A 73 18.71 -3.49 9.54
CA GLY A 73 18.02 -4.54 8.77
C GLY A 73 16.57 -4.20 8.40
N ASP A 74 16.14 -2.95 8.65
CA ASP A 74 14.78 -2.50 8.36
C ASP A 74 14.60 -2.20 6.85
N PRO A 75 13.41 -2.38 6.27
CA PRO A 75 13.13 -2.01 4.88
C PRO A 75 13.14 -0.48 4.71
N THR A 76 13.44 0.00 3.51
CA THR A 76 13.16 1.39 3.13
C THR A 76 11.66 1.59 2.88
N PRO A 77 11.14 2.83 2.86
CA PRO A 77 9.75 3.09 2.46
C PRO A 77 9.39 2.51 1.09
N ALA A 78 10.30 2.58 0.11
CA ALA A 78 10.08 2.03 -1.23
C ALA A 78 9.93 0.50 -1.21
N GLU A 79 10.80 -0.21 -0.47
CA GLU A 79 10.70 -1.66 -0.27
C GLU A 79 9.38 -2.03 0.41
N SER A 80 8.94 -1.26 1.43
CA SER A 80 7.68 -1.49 2.13
C SER A 80 6.46 -1.24 1.24
N MET A 81 6.51 -0.27 0.33
CA MET A 81 5.46 -0.09 -0.67
C MET A 81 5.35 -1.31 -1.59
N LEU A 82 6.48 -1.89 -2.02
CA LEU A 82 6.48 -3.13 -2.83
C LEU A 82 5.91 -4.30 -2.02
N ALA A 83 6.28 -4.44 -0.74
CA ALA A 83 5.71 -5.45 0.15
C ALA A 83 4.19 -5.28 0.30
N ALA A 84 3.71 -4.05 0.44
CA ALA A 84 2.29 -3.75 0.49
C ALA A 84 1.55 -4.13 -0.81
N VAL A 85 2.15 -3.89 -1.98
CA VAL A 85 1.57 -4.30 -3.28
C VAL A 85 1.58 -5.82 -3.41
N ALA A 86 2.72 -6.49 -3.16
CA ALA A 86 2.85 -7.94 -3.27
C ALA A 86 1.91 -8.69 -2.32
N ALA A 87 1.82 -8.28 -1.06
CA ALA A 87 0.93 -8.87 -0.06
C ALA A 87 -0.55 -8.68 -0.42
N CYS A 88 -0.93 -7.50 -0.92
CA CYS A 88 -2.28 -7.23 -1.37
C CYS A 88 -2.68 -8.10 -2.58
N VAL A 89 -1.78 -8.23 -3.58
CA VAL A 89 -1.95 -9.12 -4.74
C VAL A 89 -2.08 -10.56 -4.29
N LEU A 90 -1.21 -11.03 -3.38
CA LEU A 90 -1.22 -12.39 -2.86
C LEU A 90 -2.52 -12.70 -2.12
N THR A 91 -2.95 -11.84 -1.18
CA THR A 91 -4.22 -12.02 -0.44
C THR A 91 -5.42 -12.04 -1.39
N THR A 92 -5.45 -11.17 -2.40
CA THR A 92 -6.52 -11.16 -3.41
C THR A 92 -6.54 -12.47 -4.21
N LYS A 93 -5.37 -13.05 -4.52
CA LYS A 93 -5.27 -14.37 -5.17
C LYS A 93 -5.79 -15.49 -4.28
N ILE A 94 -5.39 -15.54 -3.01
CA ILE A 94 -5.87 -16.55 -2.06
C ILE A 94 -7.40 -16.53 -2.01
N ASN A 95 -8.00 -15.33 -1.90
CA ASN A 95 -9.45 -15.16 -1.92
C ASN A 95 -10.07 -15.64 -3.25
N GLY A 96 -9.47 -15.28 -4.38
CA GLY A 96 -9.93 -15.67 -5.73
C GLY A 96 -9.86 -17.17 -5.96
N PHE A 97 -8.80 -17.85 -5.55
CA PHE A 97 -8.66 -19.32 -5.64
C PHE A 97 -9.63 -20.03 -4.69
N THR A 98 -9.71 -19.54 -3.45
CA THR A 98 -10.57 -20.11 -2.42
C THR A 98 -12.04 -20.06 -2.80
N SER A 99 -12.53 -18.93 -3.33
CA SER A 99 -13.91 -18.75 -3.78
C SER A 99 -14.28 -19.65 -4.97
N ARG A 100 -13.31 -20.06 -5.78
CA ARG A 100 -13.49 -21.00 -6.90
C ARG A 100 -13.27 -22.46 -6.53
N GLY A 101 -13.08 -22.74 -5.26
CA GLY A 101 -12.91 -24.10 -4.79
C GLY A 101 -11.54 -24.70 -5.09
N VAL A 102 -10.54 -23.91 -5.44
CA VAL A 102 -9.16 -24.34 -5.69
C VAL A 102 -8.39 -24.42 -4.38
N SER A 103 -7.75 -25.55 -4.12
CA SER A 103 -6.78 -25.70 -3.02
C SER A 103 -5.39 -25.31 -3.49
N LEU A 104 -4.69 -24.56 -2.66
CA LEU A 104 -3.30 -24.13 -2.89
C LEU A 104 -2.36 -25.01 -2.08
N ASN A 105 -1.26 -25.47 -2.69
CA ASN A 105 -0.15 -26.11 -1.99
C ASN A 105 0.88 -25.04 -1.59
N SER A 106 1.17 -24.09 -2.48
CA SER A 106 2.01 -22.94 -2.19
C SER A 106 1.63 -21.75 -3.07
N LEU A 107 1.93 -20.54 -2.56
CA LEU A 107 1.76 -19.29 -3.30
C LEU A 107 2.83 -18.30 -2.85
N ARG A 108 3.53 -17.71 -3.81
CA ARG A 108 4.55 -16.68 -3.58
C ARG A 108 4.34 -15.55 -4.57
N THR A 109 4.41 -14.31 -4.11
CA THR A 109 4.34 -13.13 -4.98
C THR A 109 5.51 -12.22 -4.71
N THR A 110 6.23 -11.87 -5.77
CA THR A 110 7.39 -10.97 -5.71
C THR A 110 7.06 -9.69 -6.48
N ALA A 111 7.13 -8.53 -5.82
CA ALA A 111 7.02 -7.22 -6.47
C ALA A 111 8.41 -6.60 -6.65
N ARG A 112 8.64 -5.90 -7.77
CA ARG A 112 9.91 -5.26 -8.13
C ARG A 112 9.65 -3.88 -8.69
N ALA A 113 10.59 -2.96 -8.40
CA ALA A 113 10.65 -1.66 -9.05
C ALA A 113 12.10 -1.14 -9.05
N ARG A 114 12.32 -0.09 -9.83
CA ARG A 114 13.55 0.70 -9.79
C ARG A 114 13.27 2.05 -9.16
N LEU A 115 14.16 2.46 -8.26
CA LEU A 115 14.14 3.76 -7.61
C LEU A 115 15.20 4.64 -8.29
N PRO A 116 14.79 5.67 -9.06
CA PRO A 116 15.74 6.59 -9.67
C PRO A 116 16.52 7.39 -8.62
N LEU A 117 17.82 7.56 -8.84
CA LEU A 117 18.69 8.35 -7.97
C LEU A 117 19.02 9.72 -8.59
N GLY A 118 19.07 10.72 -7.73
CA GLY A 118 19.66 12.02 -8.05
C GLY A 118 21.20 11.94 -8.10
N VAL A 119 21.81 13.02 -8.58
CA VAL A 119 23.27 13.14 -8.68
C VAL A 119 23.98 13.02 -7.31
N ASP A 120 23.27 13.29 -6.22
CA ASP A 120 23.75 13.16 -4.83
C ASP A 120 23.63 11.71 -4.28
N GLY A 121 23.12 10.78 -5.06
CA GLY A 121 22.89 9.39 -4.66
C GLY A 121 21.65 9.16 -3.78
N ALA A 122 20.90 10.19 -3.44
CA ALA A 122 19.60 10.05 -2.79
C ALA A 122 18.50 9.74 -3.81
N PRO A 123 17.31 9.26 -3.39
CA PRO A 123 16.15 9.17 -4.27
C PRO A 123 15.88 10.49 -4.99
N ALA A 124 15.71 10.47 -6.30
CA ALA A 124 15.52 11.68 -7.09
C ALA A 124 14.20 12.35 -6.71
N ALA A 125 14.25 13.64 -6.37
CA ALA A 125 13.07 14.40 -5.95
C ALA A 125 11.99 14.40 -7.05
N GLY A 126 10.75 14.11 -6.67
CA GLY A 126 9.61 14.06 -7.60
C GLY A 126 9.61 12.88 -8.57
N ALA A 127 10.58 11.96 -8.48
CA ALA A 127 10.58 10.73 -9.26
C ALA A 127 9.44 9.80 -8.83
N VAL A 128 9.13 8.84 -9.67
CA VAL A 128 8.21 7.72 -9.37
C VAL A 128 8.99 6.42 -9.39
N LEU A 129 8.48 5.39 -8.73
CA LEU A 129 9.01 4.05 -8.88
C LEU A 129 8.84 3.60 -10.33
N ASP A 130 9.95 3.27 -10.99
CA ASP A 130 9.97 2.86 -12.38
C ASP A 130 9.91 1.34 -12.52
N ALA A 131 9.39 0.87 -13.66
CA ALA A 131 9.31 -0.54 -14.03
C ALA A 131 8.62 -1.41 -12.95
N LEU A 132 7.57 -0.89 -12.31
CA LEU A 132 6.80 -1.65 -11.34
C LEU A 132 6.27 -2.94 -11.97
N SER A 133 6.54 -4.05 -11.32
CA SER A 133 6.12 -5.37 -11.76
C SER A 133 5.80 -6.26 -10.57
N TRP A 134 5.00 -7.31 -10.80
CA TRP A 134 4.92 -8.42 -9.87
C TRP A 134 4.85 -9.76 -10.61
N SER A 135 5.46 -10.77 -10.03
CA SER A 135 5.40 -12.15 -10.47
C SER A 135 4.81 -13.03 -9.36
N THR A 136 4.18 -14.13 -9.74
CA THR A 136 3.62 -15.09 -8.79
C THR A 136 4.04 -16.49 -9.19
N ASP A 137 4.61 -17.22 -8.24
CA ASP A 137 4.82 -18.67 -8.33
C ASP A 137 3.72 -19.37 -7.55
N ILE A 138 3.06 -20.34 -8.19
CA ILE A 138 1.92 -21.06 -7.63
C ILE A 138 2.07 -22.57 -7.82
N ASP A 139 1.69 -23.31 -6.78
CA ASP A 139 1.47 -24.76 -6.85
C ASP A 139 0.00 -25.06 -6.54
N CYS A 140 -0.73 -25.53 -7.54
CA CYS A 140 -2.13 -25.98 -7.44
C CYS A 140 -2.55 -26.76 -8.68
N ASP A 141 -3.62 -27.56 -8.55
CA ASP A 141 -4.17 -28.38 -9.62
C ASP A 141 -5.17 -27.63 -10.54
N ALA A 142 -5.28 -26.31 -10.43
CA ALA A 142 -6.25 -25.55 -11.22
C ALA A 142 -5.89 -25.55 -12.72
N PRO A 143 -6.90 -25.60 -13.63
CA PRO A 143 -6.63 -25.42 -15.06
C PRO A 143 -6.03 -24.05 -15.38
N THR A 144 -5.18 -23.95 -16.40
CA THR A 144 -4.57 -22.69 -16.87
C THR A 144 -5.60 -21.58 -17.12
N ALA A 145 -6.79 -21.91 -17.64
CA ALA A 145 -7.86 -20.93 -17.84
C ALA A 145 -8.33 -20.31 -16.52
N THR A 146 -8.38 -21.08 -15.43
CA THR A 146 -8.70 -20.59 -14.08
C THR A 146 -7.60 -19.67 -13.57
N LEU A 147 -6.32 -20.04 -13.75
CA LEU A 147 -5.18 -19.21 -13.38
C LEU A 147 -5.22 -17.84 -14.06
N ARG A 148 -5.43 -17.82 -15.38
CA ARG A 148 -5.57 -16.60 -16.18
C ARG A 148 -6.71 -15.72 -15.68
N SER A 149 -7.90 -16.30 -15.52
CA SER A 149 -9.08 -15.58 -15.05
C SER A 149 -8.87 -14.98 -13.65
N ILE A 150 -8.24 -15.69 -12.72
CA ILE A 150 -7.93 -15.17 -11.39
C ILE A 150 -6.90 -14.06 -11.50
N ASN A 151 -5.87 -14.19 -12.33
CA ASN A 151 -4.86 -13.14 -12.50
C ASN A 151 -5.46 -11.84 -13.05
N GLU A 152 -6.39 -11.91 -14.01
CA GLU A 152 -7.13 -10.75 -14.53
C GLU A 152 -7.97 -10.08 -13.43
N LEU A 153 -8.69 -10.88 -12.63
CA LEU A 153 -9.48 -10.36 -11.50
C LEU A 153 -8.59 -9.71 -10.44
N VAL A 154 -7.45 -10.30 -10.12
CA VAL A 154 -6.48 -9.70 -9.18
C VAL A 154 -5.99 -8.36 -9.68
N GLY A 155 -5.65 -8.25 -10.97
CA GLY A 155 -5.30 -6.98 -11.59
C GLY A 155 -6.39 -5.92 -11.42
N ALA A 156 -7.68 -6.30 -11.54
CA ALA A 156 -8.81 -5.39 -11.47
C ALA A 156 -9.27 -5.07 -10.03
N PHE A 157 -9.01 -5.93 -9.05
CA PHE A 157 -9.63 -5.84 -7.73
C PHE A 157 -8.67 -5.84 -6.54
N SER A 158 -7.34 -5.93 -6.75
CA SER A 158 -6.35 -5.78 -5.68
C SER A 158 -6.12 -4.30 -5.36
N PRO A 159 -6.48 -3.81 -4.14
CA PRO A 159 -6.55 -2.38 -3.87
C PRO A 159 -5.21 -1.63 -4.02
N ASN A 160 -4.13 -2.16 -3.46
CA ASN A 160 -2.83 -1.47 -3.55
C ASN A 160 -2.28 -1.49 -4.98
N HIS A 161 -2.54 -2.56 -5.74
CA HIS A 161 -2.21 -2.61 -7.17
C HIS A 161 -3.04 -1.58 -7.96
N GLN A 162 -4.34 -1.49 -7.70
CA GLN A 162 -5.21 -0.49 -8.33
C GLN A 162 -4.81 0.95 -7.96
N SER A 163 -4.30 1.17 -6.74
CA SER A 163 -3.79 2.48 -6.33
C SER A 163 -2.54 2.92 -7.09
N ALA A 164 -1.77 1.98 -7.66
CA ALA A 164 -0.65 2.28 -8.54
C ALA A 164 -1.08 2.50 -10.01
N LEU A 165 -2.19 1.89 -10.45
CA LEU A 165 -2.70 2.03 -11.82
C LEU A 165 -3.59 3.26 -12.00
N ASP A 166 -4.42 3.58 -11.02
CA ASP A 166 -5.33 4.72 -11.03
C ASP A 166 -4.86 5.75 -10.02
N SER A 167 -4.75 6.99 -10.45
CA SER A 167 -4.27 8.09 -9.60
C SER A 167 -4.98 8.12 -8.24
N SER A 168 -4.19 8.02 -7.17
CA SER A 168 -4.67 8.05 -5.78
C SER A 168 -4.16 9.31 -5.08
N PRO A 169 -4.90 10.44 -5.18
CA PRO A 169 -4.48 11.70 -4.59
C PRO A 169 -4.42 11.59 -3.06
N VAL A 170 -3.44 12.27 -2.48
CA VAL A 170 -3.25 12.37 -1.03
C VAL A 170 -3.61 13.77 -0.57
N GLU A 171 -4.65 13.90 0.26
CA GLU A 171 -4.99 15.14 0.95
C GLU A 171 -3.97 15.36 2.09
N VAL A 172 -3.48 16.60 2.22
CA VAL A 172 -2.43 16.90 3.19
C VAL A 172 -2.82 18.10 4.04
N THR A 173 -2.64 17.96 5.36
CA THR A 173 -2.95 19.01 6.33
C THR A 173 -1.84 19.13 7.37
N VAL A 174 -1.80 20.29 8.04
CA VAL A 174 -1.06 20.50 9.29
C VAL A 174 -2.06 20.86 10.37
N THR A 175 -2.02 20.17 11.49
CA THR A 175 -2.83 20.47 12.69
C THR A 175 -1.91 21.00 13.79
N VAL A 176 -2.10 22.24 14.20
CA VAL A 176 -1.34 22.86 15.32
C VAL A 176 -2.21 22.91 16.55
N HIS A 177 -1.79 22.24 17.61
CA HIS A 177 -2.45 22.21 18.92
C HIS A 177 -1.86 23.32 19.80
N GLY A 178 -2.60 24.44 19.93
CA GLY A 178 -2.21 25.57 20.77
C GLY A 178 -3.05 25.67 22.05
N PRO A 179 -2.72 26.63 22.95
CA PRO A 179 -3.48 26.85 24.17
C PRO A 179 -4.96 27.23 23.95
N GLY A 180 -5.26 27.80 22.78
CA GLY A 180 -6.62 28.22 22.39
C GLY A 180 -7.44 27.14 21.65
N GLY A 181 -6.88 25.98 21.43
CA GLY A 181 -7.46 24.89 20.63
C GLY A 181 -6.58 24.48 19.45
N SER A 182 -7.17 23.68 18.58
CA SER A 182 -6.45 23.19 17.39
C SER A 182 -6.83 24.00 16.16
N GLU A 183 -5.85 24.35 15.35
CA GLU A 183 -6.04 25.01 14.05
C GLU A 183 -5.49 24.11 12.93
N VAL A 184 -6.23 24.01 11.81
CA VAL A 184 -5.88 23.16 10.69
C VAL A 184 -5.53 24.00 9.47
N PHE A 185 -4.39 23.72 8.88
CA PHE A 185 -3.85 24.39 7.70
C PHE A 185 -3.83 23.42 6.53
N PRO A 186 -4.56 23.65 5.45
CA PRO A 186 -4.48 22.82 4.25
C PRO A 186 -3.11 23.01 3.58
N VAL A 187 -2.59 21.94 2.98
CA VAL A 187 -1.30 21.91 2.29
C VAL A 187 -1.54 21.63 0.82
N GLU A 188 -1.24 22.60 -0.03
CA GLU A 188 -1.18 22.37 -1.47
C GLU A 188 0.19 21.81 -1.85
N TRP A 189 0.22 20.75 -2.65
CA TRP A 189 1.43 20.14 -3.13
C TRP A 189 1.23 19.51 -4.52
N ALA A 190 2.32 19.37 -5.24
CA ALA A 190 2.41 18.60 -6.47
C ALA A 190 3.81 17.98 -6.53
N PRO A 191 3.98 16.83 -7.18
CA PRO A 191 5.32 16.28 -7.41
C PRO A 191 6.22 17.33 -8.04
N ALA A 192 7.43 17.46 -7.53
CA ALA A 192 8.44 18.31 -8.16
C ALA A 192 8.70 17.80 -9.59
N SER A 193 9.12 18.68 -10.49
CA SER A 193 9.70 18.19 -11.74
C SER A 193 10.84 17.25 -11.41
N PRO A 194 10.93 16.07 -12.04
CA PRO A 194 11.99 15.12 -11.74
C PRO A 194 13.35 15.82 -11.73
N ALA A 195 14.07 15.66 -10.63
CA ALA A 195 15.42 16.20 -10.52
C ALA A 195 16.31 15.59 -11.60
N GLU A 196 17.37 16.30 -11.96
CA GLU A 196 18.38 15.77 -12.88
C GLU A 196 18.94 14.46 -12.32
N THR A 197 18.86 13.38 -13.11
CA THR A 197 19.39 12.07 -12.76
C THR A 197 20.60 11.78 -13.64
N ASP A 198 21.55 11.04 -13.10
CA ASP A 198 22.68 10.52 -13.88
C ASP A 198 22.41 9.14 -14.52
N GLY A 199 21.15 8.70 -14.47
CA GLY A 199 20.70 7.41 -14.97
C GLY A 199 20.90 6.25 -13.99
N ARG A 200 21.47 6.49 -12.79
CA ARG A 200 21.58 5.45 -11.75
C ARG A 200 20.21 5.14 -11.18
N THR A 201 20.00 3.87 -10.89
CA THR A 201 18.81 3.38 -10.21
C THR A 201 19.21 2.35 -9.15
N VAL A 202 18.39 2.23 -8.13
CA VAL A 202 18.47 1.13 -7.17
C VAL A 202 17.32 0.17 -7.44
N ALA A 203 17.61 -1.13 -7.49
CA ALA A 203 16.58 -2.14 -7.62
C ALA A 203 16.02 -2.48 -6.24
N ALA A 204 14.71 -2.36 -6.08
CA ALA A 204 13.99 -2.77 -4.89
C ALA A 204 13.09 -3.96 -5.20
N GLU A 205 13.04 -4.90 -4.27
CA GLU A 205 12.21 -6.11 -4.38
C GLU A 205 11.55 -6.40 -3.04
N ALA A 206 10.32 -6.92 -3.10
CA ALA A 206 9.63 -7.51 -1.95
C ALA A 206 9.09 -8.87 -2.34
N ASP A 207 9.38 -9.84 -1.54
CA ASP A 207 9.00 -11.23 -1.72
C ASP A 207 8.06 -11.66 -0.60
N VAL A 208 6.84 -12.09 -0.94
CA VAL A 208 5.79 -12.46 0.00
C VAL A 208 5.41 -13.92 -0.22
N VAL A 209 5.52 -14.71 0.84
CA VAL A 209 5.22 -16.15 0.84
C VAL A 209 4.00 -16.40 1.70
N TRP A 210 3.01 -17.07 1.15
CA TRP A 210 1.80 -17.48 1.86
C TRP A 210 2.12 -18.57 2.89
N GLU A 211 1.56 -18.43 4.09
CA GLU A 211 1.69 -19.39 5.19
C GLU A 211 0.37 -20.15 5.41
N ASP A 212 -0.69 -19.45 5.81
CA ASP A 212 -2.04 -20.02 6.00
C ASP A 212 -3.10 -18.91 6.06
N GLY A 213 -4.28 -19.14 5.52
CA GLY A 213 -5.36 -18.15 5.51
C GLY A 213 -4.93 -16.85 4.86
N SER A 214 -4.93 -15.74 5.60
CA SER A 214 -4.41 -14.44 5.16
C SER A 214 -3.00 -14.14 5.65
N GLU A 215 -2.43 -15.00 6.50
CA GLU A 215 -1.07 -14.87 7.02
C GLU A 215 -0.04 -15.12 5.93
N SER A 216 0.94 -14.24 5.85
CA SER A 216 2.09 -14.38 4.98
C SER A 216 3.34 -13.83 5.64
N ALA A 217 4.50 -14.36 5.27
CA ALA A 217 5.79 -13.77 5.60
C ALA A 217 6.32 -12.99 4.39
N TYR A 218 6.99 -11.87 4.63
CA TYR A 218 7.66 -11.13 3.56
C TYR A 218 9.09 -10.75 3.93
N THR A 219 9.94 -10.74 2.94
CA THR A 219 11.29 -10.16 2.99
C THR A 219 11.39 -9.08 1.92
N THR A 220 12.25 -8.11 2.15
CA THR A 220 12.55 -7.11 1.13
C THR A 220 14.04 -7.09 0.83
N SER A 221 14.41 -6.64 -0.36
CA SER A 221 15.79 -6.45 -0.73
C SER A 221 16.00 -5.20 -1.56
N LEU A 222 17.16 -4.59 -1.35
CA LEU A 222 17.62 -3.41 -2.07
C LEU A 222 18.98 -3.70 -2.68
N THR A 223 19.10 -3.54 -3.99
CA THR A 223 20.36 -3.74 -4.72
C THR A 223 20.86 -2.41 -5.27
N ALA A 224 22.00 -1.96 -4.76
CA ALA A 224 22.72 -0.76 -5.20
C ALA A 224 24.18 -1.14 -5.51
N ASP A 225 24.73 -0.66 -6.61
CA ASP A 225 26.12 -0.86 -7.03
C ASP A 225 26.59 -2.33 -6.99
N GLY A 226 25.66 -3.28 -7.24
CA GLY A 226 25.91 -4.71 -7.23
C GLY A 226 25.88 -5.38 -5.85
N GLU A 227 25.68 -4.63 -4.78
CA GLU A 227 25.48 -5.15 -3.43
C GLU A 227 23.98 -5.26 -3.12
N THR A 228 23.55 -6.40 -2.61
CA THR A 228 22.17 -6.65 -2.19
C THR A 228 22.07 -6.74 -0.68
N ARG A 229 21.15 -6.00 -0.10
CA ARG A 229 20.75 -6.12 1.31
C ARG A 229 19.36 -6.70 1.38
N THR A 230 19.14 -7.60 2.32
CA THR A 230 17.84 -8.25 2.53
C THR A 230 17.44 -8.11 4.00
N THR A 231 16.15 -7.87 4.24
CA THR A 231 15.59 -7.84 5.61
C THR A 231 15.39 -9.25 6.15
N ASP A 232 15.27 -9.35 7.48
CA ASP A 232 14.71 -10.54 8.10
C ASP A 232 13.22 -10.69 7.71
N PRO A 233 12.64 -11.89 7.79
CA PRO A 233 11.23 -12.10 7.50
C PRO A 233 10.33 -11.28 8.45
N LEU A 234 9.35 -10.59 7.86
CA LEU A 234 8.34 -9.80 8.53
C LEU A 234 6.96 -10.41 8.27
N VAL A 235 6.00 -10.20 9.17
CA VAL A 235 4.65 -10.77 9.05
C VAL A 235 3.70 -9.75 8.46
N VAL A 236 2.83 -10.20 7.56
CA VAL A 236 1.65 -9.48 7.09
C VAL A 236 0.42 -10.36 7.28
N ASP A 237 -0.65 -9.79 7.87
CA ASP A 237 -1.90 -10.52 8.10
C ASP A 237 -3.10 -9.57 8.16
N GLN A 238 -4.28 -10.09 7.89
CA GLN A 238 -5.52 -9.35 8.03
C GLN A 238 -6.02 -9.36 9.48
N ALA A 239 -6.82 -8.35 9.83
CA ALA A 239 -7.58 -8.38 11.07
C ALA A 239 -8.60 -9.55 11.07
N LYS A 240 -9.01 -10.03 12.25
CA LYS A 240 -9.94 -11.16 12.37
C LYS A 240 -11.26 -10.92 11.63
N GLN A 241 -11.77 -9.70 11.68
CA GLN A 241 -12.99 -9.28 10.99
C GLN A 241 -12.83 -9.28 9.46
N MET A 242 -11.59 -9.20 8.98
CA MET A 242 -11.21 -9.25 7.57
C MET A 242 -10.67 -10.64 7.17
N LEU A 243 -11.10 -11.70 7.87
CA LEU A 243 -10.73 -13.10 7.65
C LEU A 243 -9.28 -13.46 8.00
N GLY A 244 -8.58 -12.64 8.78
CA GLY A 244 -7.25 -12.92 9.31
C GLY A 244 -7.27 -13.49 10.72
N ILE A 245 -6.08 -13.58 11.31
CA ILE A 245 -5.87 -13.98 12.70
C ILE A 245 -5.16 -12.91 13.53
N ASP A 246 -4.90 -11.75 12.91
CA ASP A 246 -4.37 -10.55 13.57
C ASP A 246 -2.92 -10.70 14.08
N LYS A 247 -2.08 -11.41 13.32
CA LYS A 247 -0.66 -11.62 13.68
C LYS A 247 0.27 -10.46 13.29
N GLY A 248 -0.14 -9.63 12.34
CA GLY A 248 0.70 -8.56 11.79
C GLY A 248 -0.11 -7.40 11.21
N PRO A 249 0.57 -6.34 10.76
CA PRO A 249 -0.06 -5.27 9.99
C PRO A 249 -0.59 -5.84 8.67
N ASN A 250 -1.67 -5.27 8.15
CA ASN A 250 -2.12 -5.63 6.82
C ASN A 250 -1.43 -4.78 5.73
N SER A 251 -1.66 -5.14 4.48
CA SER A 251 -1.00 -4.48 3.35
C SER A 251 -1.34 -2.99 3.21
N GLN A 252 -2.52 -2.53 3.66
CA GLN A 252 -2.91 -1.12 3.65
C GLN A 252 -2.17 -0.34 4.74
N GLU A 253 -2.03 -0.93 5.92
CA GLU A 253 -1.26 -0.34 7.03
C GLU A 253 0.22 -0.24 6.67
N ILE A 254 0.79 -1.24 5.98
CA ILE A 254 2.18 -1.20 5.48
C ILE A 254 2.35 -0.06 4.47
N LEU A 255 1.41 0.12 3.53
CA LEU A 255 1.45 1.22 2.56
C LEU A 255 1.42 2.58 3.24
N LEU A 256 0.49 2.79 4.18
CA LEU A 256 0.39 4.05 4.93
C LEU A 256 1.63 4.33 5.77
N ALA A 257 2.20 3.30 6.41
CA ALA A 257 3.43 3.42 7.19
C ALA A 257 4.63 3.80 6.30
N ALA A 258 4.73 3.22 5.10
CA ALA A 258 5.74 3.58 4.12
C ALA A 258 5.63 5.06 3.71
N LEU A 259 4.41 5.53 3.37
CA LEU A 259 4.14 6.92 3.01
C LEU A 259 4.53 7.89 4.13
N THR A 260 4.07 7.63 5.36
CA THR A 260 4.37 8.49 6.50
C THR A 260 5.86 8.49 6.86
N ALA A 261 6.53 7.33 6.77
CA ALA A 261 7.95 7.22 7.07
C ALA A 261 8.82 7.99 6.07
N GLU A 262 8.51 7.91 4.75
CA GLU A 262 9.24 8.69 3.74
C GLU A 262 9.12 10.19 4.00
N VAL A 263 7.88 10.68 4.16
CA VAL A 263 7.63 12.11 4.37
C VAL A 263 8.22 12.60 5.70
N ALA A 264 8.11 11.82 6.78
CA ALA A 264 8.74 12.12 8.06
C ALA A 264 10.27 12.20 7.93
N GLY A 265 10.87 11.28 7.17
CA GLY A 265 12.30 11.28 6.85
C GLY A 265 12.76 12.55 6.12
N LEU A 266 11.98 13.01 5.15
CA LEU A 266 12.27 14.25 4.41
C LEU A 266 12.07 15.50 5.25
N LEU A 267 11.11 15.47 6.17
CA LEU A 267 10.73 16.62 6.99
C LEU A 267 11.63 16.80 8.24
N ARG A 268 12.23 15.73 8.76
CA ARG A 268 12.92 15.68 10.08
C ARG A 268 14.00 16.74 10.33
N ARG A 269 14.51 17.39 9.29
CA ARG A 269 15.56 18.43 9.37
C ARG A 269 15.06 19.82 8.97
N ASP A 270 13.76 19.97 8.74
CA ASP A 270 13.24 21.26 8.29
C ASP A 270 13.24 22.28 9.46
N PRO A 271 13.77 23.49 9.26
CA PRO A 271 13.80 24.53 10.30
C PRO A 271 12.42 24.93 10.84
N ALA A 272 11.35 24.76 10.07
CA ALA A 272 9.99 25.06 10.51
C ALA A 272 9.53 24.20 11.71
N LEU A 273 10.21 23.07 11.99
CA LEU A 273 9.94 22.22 13.15
C LEU A 273 10.61 22.69 14.44
N ILE A 274 11.57 23.62 14.38
CA ILE A 274 12.32 24.08 15.59
C ILE A 274 11.38 24.66 16.66
N PRO A 275 10.38 25.51 16.32
CA PRO A 275 9.52 26.16 17.32
C PRO A 275 8.39 25.27 17.86
N VAL A 276 8.25 24.03 17.40
CA VAL A 276 7.14 23.12 17.78
C VAL A 276 7.66 21.86 18.44
N THR A 277 6.76 21.17 19.16
CA THR A 277 7.06 19.90 19.82
C THR A 277 6.02 18.84 19.48
N GLY A 278 6.30 17.59 19.86
CA GLY A 278 5.35 16.49 19.69
C GLY A 278 4.99 16.16 18.25
N ALA A 279 5.82 16.56 17.28
CA ALA A 279 5.54 16.42 15.85
C ALA A 279 5.33 14.94 15.46
N ARG A 280 4.15 14.66 14.87
CA ARG A 280 3.75 13.33 14.43
C ARG A 280 3.03 13.42 13.08
N LEU A 281 3.35 12.53 12.19
CA LEU A 281 2.68 12.41 10.91
C LEU A 281 1.65 11.26 10.98
N TYR A 282 0.38 11.58 10.83
CA TYR A 282 -0.71 10.62 10.73
C TYR A 282 -0.99 10.31 9.28
N GLY A 283 -1.02 9.02 8.95
CA GLY A 283 -1.49 8.52 7.66
C GLY A 283 -2.83 7.83 7.82
N SER A 284 -3.76 8.11 6.93
CA SER A 284 -5.05 7.40 6.88
C SER A 284 -5.52 7.19 5.45
N GLY A 285 -6.41 6.21 5.28
CA GLY A 285 -7.04 5.93 4.01
C GLY A 285 -8.18 4.93 4.17
N ARG A 286 -9.01 4.83 3.13
CA ARG A 286 -10.22 4.01 3.10
C ARG A 286 -10.17 2.96 2.01
N LEU A 287 -10.82 1.86 2.32
CA LEU A 287 -11.09 0.79 1.39
C LEU A 287 -12.58 0.45 1.44
N ASP A 288 -13.23 0.44 0.29
CA ASP A 288 -14.63 0.04 0.18
C ASP A 288 -14.73 -1.34 -0.47
N THR A 289 -15.13 -2.33 0.31
CA THR A 289 -15.23 -3.72 -0.11
C THR A 289 -16.20 -3.93 -1.26
N ARG A 290 -17.20 -3.05 -1.43
CA ARG A 290 -18.14 -3.11 -2.56
C ARG A 290 -17.44 -2.91 -3.91
N GLY A 291 -16.41 -2.06 -3.96
CA GLY A 291 -15.56 -1.90 -5.14
C GLY A 291 -14.64 -3.10 -5.36
N MET A 292 -14.03 -3.62 -4.29
CA MET A 292 -13.16 -4.80 -4.36
C MET A 292 -13.87 -6.07 -4.83
N LEU A 293 -15.13 -6.25 -4.45
CA LEU A 293 -15.96 -7.40 -4.83
C LEU A 293 -16.84 -7.11 -6.05
N ASN A 294 -16.72 -5.93 -6.64
CA ASN A 294 -17.56 -5.44 -7.74
C ASN A 294 -19.08 -5.53 -7.44
N VAL A 295 -19.45 -5.33 -6.19
CA VAL A 295 -20.87 -5.29 -5.76
C VAL A 295 -21.54 -4.02 -6.27
N VAL A 296 -20.78 -2.91 -6.28
CA VAL A 296 -21.17 -1.61 -6.84
C VAL A 296 -20.08 -1.14 -7.80
N ARG A 297 -20.38 -1.10 -9.09
CA ARG A 297 -19.40 -0.82 -10.16
C ARG A 297 -18.74 0.54 -10.05
N GLU A 298 -19.49 1.55 -9.62
CA GLU A 298 -19.04 2.94 -9.48
C GLU A 298 -18.07 3.15 -8.32
N VAL A 299 -18.06 2.24 -7.35
CA VAL A 299 -17.14 2.29 -6.21
C VAL A 299 -15.75 1.81 -6.69
N PRO A 300 -14.68 2.59 -6.48
CA PRO A 300 -13.36 2.19 -6.90
C PRO A 300 -12.86 0.99 -6.09
N SER A 301 -12.09 0.11 -6.74
CA SER A 301 -11.40 -1.00 -6.05
C SER A 301 -10.05 -0.59 -5.46
N ARG A 302 -9.61 0.66 -5.65
CA ARG A 302 -8.37 1.19 -5.10
C ARG A 302 -8.53 1.70 -3.67
N PHE A 303 -7.41 1.88 -3.01
CA PHE A 303 -7.33 2.60 -1.74
C PHE A 303 -7.63 4.09 -1.99
N HIS A 304 -8.54 4.68 -1.24
CA HIS A 304 -9.02 6.04 -1.49
C HIS A 304 -9.07 6.87 -0.20
N ASP A 305 -9.39 8.16 -0.33
CA ASP A 305 -9.41 9.13 0.77
C ASP A 305 -8.08 9.11 1.57
N LEU A 306 -6.96 8.98 0.82
CA LEU A 306 -5.64 9.03 1.42
C LEU A 306 -5.37 10.40 2.00
N ARG A 307 -4.94 10.44 3.27
CA ARG A 307 -4.64 11.67 3.98
C ARG A 307 -3.35 11.55 4.76
N LEU A 308 -2.59 12.63 4.76
CA LEU A 308 -1.46 12.84 5.66
C LEU A 308 -1.72 14.11 6.48
N ASP A 309 -1.63 14.00 7.80
CA ASP A 309 -1.76 15.13 8.72
C ASP A 309 -0.52 15.23 9.61
N LEU A 310 0.17 16.36 9.56
CA LEU A 310 1.25 16.70 10.49
C LEU A 310 0.64 17.37 11.71
N ALA A 311 0.53 16.64 12.81
CA ALA A 311 0.09 17.20 14.09
C ALA A 311 1.29 17.62 14.94
N VAL A 312 1.23 18.81 15.48
CA VAL A 312 2.27 19.42 16.34
C VAL A 312 1.66 20.18 17.51
N ASP A 313 2.41 20.29 18.60
CA ASP A 313 2.09 21.18 19.72
C ASP A 313 2.88 22.47 19.57
N GLY A 314 2.18 23.63 19.58
CA GLY A 314 2.85 24.93 19.39
C GLY A 314 1.91 26.11 19.19
N ASP A 315 2.48 27.23 18.72
CA ASP A 315 1.72 28.41 18.37
C ASP A 315 1.15 28.25 16.94
N PRO A 316 -0.16 28.41 16.73
CA PRO A 316 -0.80 28.40 15.40
C PRO A 316 -0.17 29.38 14.39
N ALA A 317 0.49 30.43 14.86
CA ALA A 317 1.23 31.37 13.99
C ALA A 317 2.31 30.67 13.13
N HIS A 318 2.80 29.49 13.54
CA HIS A 318 3.76 28.69 12.78
C HIS A 318 3.10 27.80 11.71
N GLY A 319 1.77 27.67 11.68
CA GLY A 319 1.04 26.75 10.80
C GLY A 319 1.35 26.93 9.32
N GLY A 320 1.45 28.18 8.85
CA GLY A 320 1.78 28.47 7.45
C GLY A 320 3.19 28.01 7.06
N ALA A 321 4.18 28.19 7.94
CA ALA A 321 5.55 27.72 7.70
C ALA A 321 5.64 26.19 7.69
N LEU A 322 4.93 25.54 8.62
CA LEU A 322 4.82 24.07 8.66
C LEU A 322 4.12 23.51 7.43
N ALA A 323 3.05 24.16 6.96
CA ALA A 323 2.35 23.76 5.74
C ALA A 323 3.28 23.86 4.51
N ALA A 324 4.07 24.93 4.39
CA ALA A 324 5.06 25.08 3.33
C ALA A 324 6.14 23.98 3.40
N ALA A 325 6.67 23.69 4.59
CA ALA A 325 7.67 22.63 4.80
C ALA A 325 7.12 21.26 4.44
N LEU A 326 5.91 20.92 4.89
CA LEU A 326 5.26 19.64 4.55
C LEU A 326 4.98 19.55 3.06
N GLY A 327 4.49 20.62 2.41
CA GLY A 327 4.29 20.67 0.96
C GLY A 327 5.59 20.44 0.18
N ALA A 328 6.70 21.02 0.64
CA ALA A 328 8.02 20.79 0.04
C ALA A 328 8.52 19.36 0.23
N ALA A 329 8.28 18.73 1.39
CA ALA A 329 8.59 17.33 1.63
C ALA A 329 7.75 16.40 0.72
N MET A 330 6.45 16.63 0.65
CA MET A 330 5.53 15.89 -0.23
C MET A 330 5.92 15.98 -1.70
N SER A 331 6.30 17.18 -2.15
CA SER A 331 6.72 17.40 -3.55
C SER A 331 7.99 16.64 -3.93
N ARG A 332 8.87 16.35 -2.98
CA ARG A 332 10.11 15.58 -3.19
C ARG A 332 9.93 14.07 -3.01
N ALA A 333 8.88 13.66 -2.31
CA ALA A 333 8.64 12.27 -1.96
C ALA A 333 8.31 11.42 -3.19
N VAL A 334 8.89 10.22 -3.27
CA VAL A 334 8.72 9.26 -4.37
C VAL A 334 7.38 8.55 -4.28
N LEU A 335 6.97 8.11 -3.09
CA LEU A 335 5.78 7.28 -2.93
C LEU A 335 4.48 8.05 -3.20
N PRO A 336 4.26 9.28 -2.69
CA PRO A 336 3.12 10.10 -3.08
C PRO A 336 3.10 10.40 -4.59
N ALA A 337 4.27 10.68 -5.20
CA ALA A 337 4.39 10.88 -6.65
C ALA A 337 4.00 9.61 -7.42
N THR A 338 4.43 8.44 -6.95
CA THR A 338 4.10 7.13 -7.53
C THR A 338 2.59 6.86 -7.47
N LEU A 339 1.91 7.19 -6.35
CA LEU A 339 0.47 7.02 -6.22
C LEU A 339 -0.35 8.01 -7.05
N LEU A 340 0.21 9.17 -7.40
CA LEU A 340 -0.43 10.10 -8.34
C LEU A 340 -0.23 9.70 -9.80
N ALA A 341 0.88 9.03 -10.11
CA ALA A 341 1.17 8.55 -11.45
C ALA A 341 0.21 7.40 -11.81
N ARG A 342 -0.16 7.33 -13.08
CA ARG A 342 -0.89 6.19 -13.65
C ARG A 342 0.14 5.23 -14.24
N LEU A 343 0.54 4.24 -13.45
CA LEU A 343 1.56 3.30 -13.88
C LEU A 343 0.98 2.22 -14.80
N THR A 344 1.87 1.65 -15.61
CA THR A 344 1.65 0.35 -16.25
C THR A 344 2.48 -0.67 -15.51
N VAL A 345 1.85 -1.78 -15.09
CA VAL A 345 2.49 -2.79 -14.25
C VAL A 345 2.69 -4.08 -15.05
N ALA A 346 3.91 -4.57 -15.10
CA ALA A 346 4.18 -5.87 -15.69
C ALA A 346 3.78 -6.98 -14.71
N VAL A 347 3.11 -8.00 -15.25
CA VAL A 347 2.56 -9.10 -14.45
C VAL A 347 2.96 -10.44 -15.03
N GLU A 348 3.30 -11.38 -14.15
CA GLU A 348 3.68 -12.73 -14.52
C GLU A 348 3.12 -13.74 -13.51
N MET A 349 2.79 -14.94 -13.99
CA MET A 349 2.46 -16.09 -13.14
C MET A 349 3.11 -17.33 -13.70
N THR A 350 3.77 -18.08 -12.84
CA THR A 350 4.40 -19.37 -13.15
C THR A 350 3.78 -20.47 -12.30
N ARG A 351 3.78 -21.68 -12.84
CA ARG A 351 3.42 -22.93 -12.16
C ARG A 351 4.44 -23.98 -12.55
N ASP A 352 5.07 -24.61 -11.56
CA ASP A 352 6.14 -25.61 -11.80
C ASP A 352 7.25 -25.10 -12.72
N GLY A 353 7.63 -23.83 -12.57
CA GLY A 353 8.64 -23.17 -13.39
C GLY A 353 8.20 -22.86 -14.83
N ARG A 354 6.94 -23.11 -15.19
CA ARG A 354 6.38 -22.80 -16.52
C ARG A 354 5.54 -21.54 -16.45
N GLN A 355 5.79 -20.63 -17.38
CA GLN A 355 5.00 -19.40 -17.49
C GLN A 355 3.57 -19.69 -17.98
N GLU A 356 2.59 -19.34 -17.16
CA GLU A 356 1.14 -19.50 -17.43
C GLU A 356 0.51 -18.19 -17.90
N VAL A 357 0.98 -17.06 -17.35
CA VAL A 357 0.51 -15.71 -17.65
C VAL A 357 1.71 -14.79 -17.75
N SER A 358 1.68 -13.87 -18.72
CA SER A 358 2.63 -12.77 -18.83
C SER A 358 1.97 -11.62 -19.59
N GLY A 359 2.18 -10.39 -19.16
CA GLY A 359 1.63 -9.24 -19.82
C GLY A 359 1.83 -7.94 -19.07
N LEU A 360 1.18 -6.91 -19.56
CA LEU A 360 1.09 -5.61 -18.90
C LEU A 360 -0.33 -5.42 -18.37
N THR A 361 -0.46 -4.81 -17.23
CA THR A 361 -1.75 -4.38 -16.68
C THR A 361 -1.81 -2.86 -16.71
N THR A 362 -2.86 -2.34 -17.33
CA THR A 362 -3.17 -0.91 -17.43
C THR A 362 -4.54 -0.63 -16.82
N LEU A 363 -4.82 0.62 -16.45
CA LEU A 363 -6.13 1.02 -15.97
C LEU A 363 -7.24 0.63 -16.96
N ALA A 364 -7.05 0.85 -18.26
CA ALA A 364 -8.07 0.51 -19.28
C ALA A 364 -8.39 -0.99 -19.32
N GLN A 365 -7.38 -1.86 -19.17
CA GLN A 365 -7.61 -3.31 -19.12
C GLN A 365 -8.36 -3.72 -17.85
N THR A 366 -8.03 -3.15 -16.70
CA THR A 366 -8.70 -3.47 -15.44
C THR A 366 -10.14 -2.98 -15.43
N GLU A 367 -10.42 -1.81 -16.00
CA GLU A 367 -11.80 -1.32 -16.17
C GLU A 367 -12.63 -2.23 -17.10
N ALA A 368 -12.05 -2.71 -18.20
CA ALA A 368 -12.72 -3.67 -19.08
C ALA A 368 -13.04 -4.99 -18.36
N VAL A 369 -12.17 -5.49 -17.49
CA VAL A 369 -12.44 -6.67 -16.64
C VAL A 369 -13.60 -6.40 -15.68
N ARG A 370 -13.62 -5.24 -15.02
CA ARG A 370 -14.69 -4.83 -14.11
C ARG A 370 -16.03 -4.76 -14.82
N ASP A 371 -16.09 -4.21 -16.02
CA ASP A 371 -17.31 -4.13 -16.84
C ASP A 371 -17.80 -5.52 -17.24
N GLU A 372 -16.90 -6.44 -17.58
CA GLU A 372 -17.25 -7.82 -17.91
C GLU A 372 -17.82 -8.56 -16.68
N VAL A 373 -17.20 -8.39 -15.51
CA VAL A 373 -17.71 -8.97 -14.25
C VAL A 373 -19.12 -8.44 -13.94
N THR A 374 -19.35 -7.13 -14.08
CA THR A 374 -20.66 -6.52 -13.88
C THR A 374 -21.70 -7.11 -14.82
N ARG A 375 -21.39 -7.23 -16.12
CA ARG A 375 -22.32 -7.82 -17.11
C ARG A 375 -22.70 -9.25 -16.76
N ARG A 376 -21.73 -10.08 -16.31
CA ARG A 376 -22.01 -11.47 -15.88
C ARG A 376 -22.87 -11.56 -14.62
N GLN A 377 -22.63 -10.66 -13.64
CA GLN A 377 -23.44 -10.59 -12.42
C GLN A 377 -24.89 -10.22 -12.74
N LEU A 378 -25.12 -9.22 -13.61
CA LEU A 378 -26.46 -8.82 -14.03
C LEU A 378 -27.18 -9.95 -14.81
N ALA A 379 -26.48 -10.64 -15.71
CA ALA A 379 -27.05 -11.76 -16.44
C ALA A 379 -27.48 -12.91 -15.51
N ALA A 380 -26.70 -13.18 -14.45
CA ALA A 380 -27.04 -14.22 -13.48
C ALA A 380 -28.24 -13.87 -12.55
N GLN A 381 -28.59 -12.58 -12.44
CA GLN A 381 -29.77 -12.14 -11.66
C GLN A 381 -31.08 -12.22 -12.45
N HIS A 382 -31.02 -12.32 -13.78
CA HIS A 382 -32.17 -12.29 -14.69
C HIS A 382 -32.42 -13.60 -15.39
N GLY A 383 -31.61 -14.61 -15.16
CA GLY A 383 -31.77 -16.00 -15.66
C GLY A 383 -32.09 -16.96 -14.55
#